data_6981a8d04973c6011f5e3647a678618e
#
_entry.id   6981a8d04973c6011f5e3647a678618e
#
_cell.length_a   1.000
_cell.length_b   1.000
_cell.length_c   1.000
_cell.angle_alpha   90.00
_cell.angle_beta   90.00
_cell.angle_gamma   90.00
#
_symmetry.space_group_name_H-M   'P 1'
#
loop_
_entity.id
_entity.type
_entity.pdbx_description
1 polymer ?
#
loop_
_entity_poly.entity_id
_entity_poly.type
_entity_poly.pdbx_seq_one_letter_code
_entity_poly.pdbx_strand_id
1 'polypeptide(L)'
;LTLPDKGDGVFAAVAVHGGLPLIVGILFVLGLVSSTYSTAGSALTALTTSSIYDFAHDVRRRDEKSLQRLRHRVHALLAVAIAALIFLFEYGAGDSVINLVYRVVGFTYGPILGLFAFGMATRIPIRERWVPAVCLLAPAASALLQEVLLRWTGYAIGFELILYNALFTIIGLLIIQKRNEK
;
A
#
# COMPACT_ATOMS: atom_id res chain seq x y z
N LEU A 1 10.71 -24.18 -25.70
CA LEU A 1 10.16 -23.45 -24.55
C LEU A 1 9.58 -22.14 -25.06
N THR A 2 8.27 -21.99 -25.13
CA THR A 2 7.61 -20.71 -25.31
C THR A 2 7.62 -20.01 -23.95
N LEU A 3 8.71 -19.28 -23.67
CA LEU A 3 8.75 -18.37 -22.53
C LEU A 3 7.77 -17.24 -22.79
N PRO A 4 6.96 -16.81 -21.80
CA PRO A 4 6.22 -15.55 -21.93
C PRO A 4 7.23 -14.44 -22.17
N ASP A 5 7.05 -13.67 -23.25
CA ASP A 5 8.01 -12.70 -23.74
C ASP A 5 8.33 -11.57 -22.75
N LYS A 6 7.45 -11.31 -21.80
CA LYS A 6 7.61 -10.34 -20.69
C LYS A 6 6.63 -10.66 -19.58
N GLY A 7 6.97 -10.30 -18.36
CA GLY A 7 6.06 -10.33 -17.22
C GLY A 7 6.54 -11.13 -16.02
N ASP A 8 5.68 -11.15 -15.01
CA ASP A 8 5.99 -11.69 -13.68
C ASP A 8 6.15 -13.23 -13.70
N GLY A 9 5.61 -13.89 -14.73
CA GLY A 9 5.67 -15.35 -14.89
C GLY A 9 6.99 -15.93 -15.45
N VAL A 10 7.92 -15.09 -15.92
CA VAL A 10 9.16 -15.56 -16.58
C VAL A 10 10.01 -16.38 -15.60
N PHE A 11 10.19 -15.93 -14.37
CA PHE A 11 10.96 -16.64 -13.36
C PHE A 11 10.35 -18.00 -13.02
N ALA A 12 9.04 -18.06 -12.84
CA ALA A 12 8.32 -19.29 -12.57
C ALA A 12 8.42 -20.27 -13.77
N ALA A 13 8.27 -19.77 -14.99
CA ALA A 13 8.38 -20.56 -16.20
C ALA A 13 9.80 -21.15 -16.38
N VAL A 14 10.85 -20.37 -16.13
CA VAL A 14 12.23 -20.84 -16.18
C VAL A 14 12.52 -21.85 -15.08
N ALA A 15 12.09 -21.59 -13.85
CA ALA A 15 12.35 -22.50 -12.72
C ALA A 15 11.64 -23.84 -12.85
N VAL A 16 10.41 -23.85 -13.39
CA VAL A 16 9.57 -25.05 -13.47
C VAL A 16 9.69 -25.77 -14.82
N HIS A 17 9.80 -25.01 -15.93
CA HIS A 17 9.77 -25.54 -17.29
C HIS A 17 11.06 -25.28 -18.07
N GLY A 18 12.07 -24.61 -17.47
CA GLY A 18 13.31 -24.20 -18.13
C GLY A 18 14.32 -25.30 -18.44
N GLY A 19 13.97 -26.57 -18.26
CA GLY A 19 14.88 -27.71 -18.45
C GLY A 19 15.89 -27.91 -17.32
N LEU A 20 15.69 -27.19 -16.20
CA LEU A 20 16.49 -27.36 -14.98
C LEU A 20 16.12 -28.66 -14.24
N PRO A 21 17.02 -29.24 -13.41
CA PRO A 21 16.68 -30.41 -12.60
C PRO A 21 15.40 -30.15 -11.77
N LEU A 22 14.56 -31.18 -11.67
CA LEU A 22 13.26 -31.09 -10.95
C LEU A 22 13.40 -30.51 -9.53
N ILE A 23 14.53 -30.79 -8.87
CA ILE A 23 14.81 -30.28 -7.52
C ILE A 23 14.80 -28.71 -7.47
N VAL A 24 15.26 -28.05 -8.54
CA VAL A 24 15.27 -26.58 -8.63
C VAL A 24 13.85 -26.04 -8.65
N GLY A 25 12.95 -26.64 -9.45
CA GLY A 25 11.54 -26.25 -9.48
C GLY A 25 10.84 -26.44 -8.13
N ILE A 26 11.09 -27.59 -7.49
CA ILE A 26 10.53 -27.87 -6.15
C ILE A 26 11.02 -26.85 -5.13
N LEU A 27 12.33 -26.59 -5.06
CA LEU A 27 12.91 -25.63 -4.11
C LEU A 27 12.42 -24.19 -4.39
N PHE A 28 12.26 -23.83 -5.66
CA PHE A 28 11.69 -22.53 -6.05
C PHE A 28 10.27 -22.37 -5.52
N VAL A 29 9.38 -23.35 -5.76
CA VAL A 29 7.99 -23.28 -5.30
C VAL A 29 7.92 -23.24 -3.78
N LEU A 30 8.68 -24.10 -3.08
CA LEU A 30 8.72 -24.12 -1.62
C LEU A 30 9.23 -22.79 -1.05
N GLY A 31 10.27 -22.21 -1.65
CA GLY A 31 10.81 -20.92 -1.26
C GLY A 31 9.80 -19.80 -1.46
N LEU A 32 9.12 -19.77 -2.61
CA LEU A 32 8.08 -18.81 -2.93
C LEU A 32 6.91 -18.87 -1.93
N VAL A 33 6.39 -20.06 -1.69
CA VAL A 33 5.28 -20.29 -0.73
C VAL A 33 5.70 -19.88 0.68
N SER A 34 6.89 -20.27 1.12
CA SER A 34 7.39 -19.92 2.46
C SER A 34 7.59 -18.41 2.63
N SER A 35 8.14 -17.74 1.65
CA SER A 35 8.35 -16.28 1.65
C SER A 35 7.01 -15.55 1.68
N THR A 36 6.06 -15.94 0.82
CA THR A 36 4.73 -15.34 0.76
C THR A 36 3.97 -15.54 2.07
N TYR A 37 3.99 -16.73 2.63
CA TYR A 37 3.33 -17.04 3.90
C TYR A 37 3.89 -16.20 5.05
N SER A 38 5.22 -16.10 5.15
CA SER A 38 5.89 -15.28 6.18
C SER A 38 5.52 -13.82 6.07
N THR A 39 5.59 -13.25 4.88
CA THR A 39 5.30 -11.83 4.63
C THR A 39 3.83 -11.51 4.85
N ALA A 40 2.92 -12.30 4.29
CA ALA A 40 1.48 -12.10 4.43
C ALA A 40 1.03 -12.28 5.89
N GLY A 41 1.55 -13.28 6.60
CA GLY A 41 1.22 -13.54 8.00
C GLY A 41 1.65 -12.40 8.92
N SER A 42 2.87 -11.87 8.75
CA SER A 42 3.35 -10.74 9.54
C SER A 42 2.56 -9.46 9.25
N ALA A 43 2.29 -9.15 7.99
CA ALA A 43 1.50 -7.98 7.60
C ALA A 43 0.06 -8.05 8.14
N LEU A 44 -0.59 -9.22 8.01
CA LEU A 44 -1.95 -9.44 8.51
C LEU A 44 -2.03 -9.30 10.05
N THR A 45 -1.01 -9.81 10.75
CA THR A 45 -0.91 -9.69 12.22
C THR A 45 -0.71 -8.23 12.63
N ALA A 46 0.17 -7.50 11.95
CA ALA A 46 0.40 -6.07 12.20
C ALA A 46 -0.88 -5.25 11.96
N LEU A 47 -1.56 -5.45 10.82
CA LEU A 47 -2.83 -4.80 10.51
C LEU A 47 -3.92 -5.12 11.54
N THR A 48 -4.04 -6.37 11.95
CA THR A 48 -5.01 -6.79 12.97
C THR A 48 -4.76 -6.06 14.29
N THR A 49 -3.51 -6.00 14.71
CA THR A 49 -3.11 -5.35 15.96
C THR A 49 -3.37 -3.85 15.90
N SER A 50 -2.89 -3.16 14.86
CA SER A 50 -3.11 -1.72 14.66
C SER A 50 -4.60 -1.41 14.62
N SER A 51 -5.39 -2.14 13.82
CA SER A 51 -6.84 -1.91 13.73
C SER A 51 -7.55 -2.00 15.07
N ILE A 52 -7.16 -2.93 15.93
CA ILE A 52 -7.78 -3.08 17.24
C ILE A 52 -7.39 -1.93 18.16
N TYR A 53 -6.12 -1.52 18.19
CA TYR A 53 -5.66 -0.45 19.06
C TYR A 53 -6.12 0.93 18.59
N ASP A 54 -6.25 1.15 17.28
CA ASP A 54 -6.61 2.45 16.72
C ASP A 54 -8.13 2.68 16.71
N PHE A 55 -8.93 1.64 16.47
CA PHE A 55 -10.38 1.76 16.29
C PHE A 55 -11.23 1.23 17.44
N ALA A 56 -10.70 0.38 18.32
CA ALA A 56 -11.49 -0.12 19.45
C ALA A 56 -11.27 0.74 20.71
N HIS A 57 -12.23 1.61 21.00
CA HIS A 57 -12.18 2.61 22.08
C HIS A 57 -11.98 2.04 23.51
N ASP A 58 -12.25 0.75 23.74
CA ASP A 58 -12.26 0.17 25.08
C ASP A 58 -11.40 -1.11 25.22
N VAL A 59 -10.31 -1.20 24.45
CA VAL A 59 -9.43 -2.39 24.46
C VAL A 59 -8.90 -2.70 25.85
N ARG A 60 -8.52 -1.67 26.63
CA ARG A 60 -7.94 -1.82 27.97
C ARG A 60 -8.93 -2.28 29.05
N ARG A 61 -10.23 -2.16 28.79
CA ARG A 61 -11.30 -2.54 29.73
C ARG A 61 -11.96 -3.88 29.38
N ARG A 62 -11.60 -4.49 28.25
CA ARG A 62 -12.21 -5.74 27.80
C ARG A 62 -11.61 -6.94 28.50
N ASP A 63 -12.48 -7.88 28.86
CA ASP A 63 -12.07 -9.22 29.30
C ASP A 63 -11.26 -9.93 28.21
N GLU A 64 -10.24 -10.69 28.61
CA GLU A 64 -9.28 -11.34 27.71
C GLU A 64 -9.96 -12.22 26.65
N LYS A 65 -11.01 -12.97 27.04
CA LYS A 65 -11.80 -13.80 26.12
C LYS A 65 -12.55 -12.99 25.08
N SER A 66 -13.03 -11.80 25.43
CA SER A 66 -13.72 -10.91 24.49
C SER A 66 -12.75 -10.25 23.54
N LEU A 67 -11.55 -9.90 24.00
CA LEU A 67 -10.47 -9.35 23.19
C LEU A 67 -9.94 -10.38 22.19
N GLN A 68 -9.77 -11.63 22.62
CA GLN A 68 -9.36 -12.71 21.73
C GLN A 68 -10.39 -12.95 20.61
N ARG A 69 -11.68 -12.97 20.93
CA ARG A 69 -12.74 -13.09 19.91
C ARG A 69 -12.73 -11.92 18.92
N LEU A 70 -12.50 -10.70 19.42
CA LEU A 70 -12.38 -9.52 18.56
C LEU A 70 -11.18 -9.66 17.62
N ARG A 71 -10.02 -10.07 18.13
CA ARG A 71 -8.81 -10.31 17.32
C ARG A 71 -9.07 -11.31 16.20
N HIS A 72 -9.70 -12.45 16.50
CA HIS A 72 -10.01 -13.44 15.47
C HIS A 72 -10.99 -12.90 14.41
N ARG A 73 -12.00 -12.14 14.80
CA ARG A 73 -12.95 -11.55 13.85
C ARG A 73 -12.30 -10.50 12.96
N VAL A 74 -11.51 -9.59 13.53
CA VAL A 74 -10.80 -8.57 12.76
C VAL A 74 -9.77 -9.23 11.84
N HIS A 75 -9.03 -10.21 12.34
CA HIS A 75 -8.06 -10.97 11.54
C HIS A 75 -8.72 -11.68 10.35
N ALA A 76 -9.83 -12.38 10.59
CA ALA A 76 -10.58 -13.05 9.51
C ALA A 76 -11.15 -12.04 8.50
N LEU A 77 -11.70 -10.91 8.97
CA LEU A 77 -12.20 -9.85 8.09
C LEU A 77 -11.09 -9.29 7.20
N LEU A 78 -9.94 -8.98 7.78
CA LEU A 78 -8.78 -8.46 7.05
C LEU A 78 -8.22 -9.50 6.08
N ALA A 79 -8.17 -10.76 6.46
CA ALA A 79 -7.75 -11.84 5.56
C ALA A 79 -8.66 -11.95 4.34
N VAL A 80 -9.99 -11.90 4.54
CA VAL A 80 -10.97 -11.90 3.44
C VAL A 80 -10.82 -10.64 2.58
N ALA A 81 -10.63 -9.47 3.19
CA ALA A 81 -10.43 -8.23 2.46
C ALA A 81 -9.16 -8.26 1.59
N ILE A 82 -8.04 -8.78 2.13
CA ILE A 82 -6.79 -8.94 1.37
C ILE A 82 -6.99 -9.95 0.23
N ALA A 83 -7.63 -11.07 0.47
CA ALA A 83 -7.94 -12.05 -0.57
C ALA A 83 -8.79 -11.43 -1.69
N ALA A 84 -9.83 -10.67 -1.33
CA ALA A 84 -10.66 -9.96 -2.30
C ALA A 84 -9.85 -8.92 -3.11
N LEU A 85 -8.93 -8.19 -2.48
CA LEU A 85 -8.03 -7.26 -3.17
C LEU A 85 -7.09 -7.98 -4.14
N ILE A 86 -6.56 -9.14 -3.78
CA ILE A 86 -5.71 -9.95 -4.67
C ILE A 86 -6.51 -10.34 -5.93
N PHE A 87 -7.73 -10.85 -5.78
CA PHE A 87 -8.58 -11.18 -6.92
C PHE A 87 -8.91 -9.95 -7.77
N LEU A 88 -9.21 -8.81 -7.14
CA LEU A 88 -9.49 -7.57 -7.84
C LEU A 88 -8.29 -7.09 -8.66
N PHE A 89 -7.08 -7.22 -8.10
CA PHE A 89 -5.84 -6.86 -8.79
C PHE A 89 -5.54 -7.82 -9.95
N GLU A 90 -5.78 -9.11 -9.79
CA GLU A 90 -5.62 -10.10 -10.85
C GLU A 90 -6.49 -9.78 -12.07
N TYR A 91 -7.77 -9.44 -11.83
CA TYR A 91 -8.67 -9.04 -12.92
C TYR A 91 -8.34 -7.68 -13.54
N GLY A 92 -7.76 -6.75 -12.80
CA GLY A 92 -7.46 -5.39 -13.23
C GLY A 92 -6.05 -5.17 -13.77
N ALA A 93 -5.14 -6.12 -13.56
CA ALA A 93 -3.71 -5.89 -13.78
C ALA A 93 -3.26 -5.95 -15.25
N GLY A 94 -4.04 -6.51 -16.16
CA GLY A 94 -3.58 -6.70 -17.55
C GLY A 94 -2.26 -7.48 -17.58
N ASP A 95 -1.19 -6.86 -18.11
CA ASP A 95 0.09 -7.54 -18.37
C ASP A 95 1.04 -7.64 -17.16
N SER A 96 0.85 -6.83 -16.08
CA SER A 96 1.76 -6.84 -14.92
C SER A 96 1.11 -6.37 -13.62
N VAL A 97 0.99 -7.29 -12.67
CA VAL A 97 0.52 -7.02 -11.30
C VAL A 97 1.49 -6.07 -10.57
N ILE A 98 2.80 -6.21 -10.80
CA ILE A 98 3.83 -5.38 -10.18
C ILE A 98 3.60 -3.90 -10.53
N ASN A 99 3.37 -3.58 -11.78
CA ASN A 99 3.11 -2.20 -12.21
C ASN A 99 1.85 -1.62 -11.58
N LEU A 100 0.79 -2.42 -11.44
CA LEU A 100 -0.43 -2.00 -10.76
C LEU A 100 -0.18 -1.72 -9.28
N VAL A 101 0.53 -2.61 -8.58
CA VAL A 101 0.92 -2.42 -7.17
C VAL A 101 1.73 -1.15 -7.00
N TYR A 102 2.76 -0.91 -7.82
CA TYR A 102 3.56 0.32 -7.76
C TYR A 102 2.74 1.58 -8.00
N ARG A 103 1.77 1.53 -8.90
CA ARG A 103 0.87 2.67 -9.13
C ARG A 103 0.03 2.96 -7.89
N VAL A 104 -0.60 1.94 -7.29
CA VAL A 104 -1.40 2.08 -6.06
C VAL A 104 -0.54 2.58 -4.91
N VAL A 105 0.66 2.01 -4.74
CA VAL A 105 1.64 2.45 -3.74
C VAL A 105 2.03 3.91 -3.95
N GLY A 106 2.29 4.33 -5.18
CA GLY A 106 2.64 5.72 -5.50
C GLY A 106 1.58 6.73 -5.03
N PHE A 107 0.30 6.36 -5.15
CA PHE A 107 -0.80 7.22 -4.70
C PHE A 107 -1.05 7.15 -3.18
N THR A 108 -0.84 6.01 -2.54
CA THR A 108 -1.14 5.81 -1.12
C THR A 108 0.00 6.22 -0.19
N TYR A 109 1.24 5.93 -0.57
CA TYR A 109 2.42 6.25 0.26
C TYR A 109 2.79 7.73 0.26
N GLY A 110 2.43 8.47 -0.80
CA GLY A 110 2.70 9.91 -0.86
C GLY A 110 2.10 10.68 0.32
N PRO A 111 0.79 10.57 0.60
CA PRO A 111 0.19 11.20 1.76
C PRO A 111 0.78 10.75 3.10
N ILE A 112 1.11 9.46 3.24
CA ILE A 112 1.76 8.93 4.45
C ILE A 112 3.13 9.59 4.64
N LEU A 113 3.94 9.64 3.59
CA LEU A 113 5.25 10.28 3.62
C LEU A 113 5.14 11.77 3.92
N GLY A 114 4.16 12.46 3.31
CA GLY A 114 3.90 13.89 3.54
C GLY A 114 3.49 14.19 4.97
N LEU A 115 2.56 13.41 5.54
CA LEU A 115 2.14 13.52 6.94
C LEU A 115 3.31 13.29 7.90
N PHE A 116 4.09 12.23 7.66
CA PHE A 116 5.22 11.88 8.50
C PHE A 116 6.31 12.94 8.45
N ALA A 117 6.70 13.39 7.25
CA ALA A 117 7.70 14.42 7.06
C ALA A 117 7.26 15.75 7.71
N PHE A 118 5.98 16.13 7.52
CA PHE A 118 5.42 17.33 8.14
C PHE A 118 5.43 17.24 9.67
N GLY A 119 4.99 16.12 10.24
CA GLY A 119 4.95 15.92 11.69
C GLY A 119 6.33 15.89 12.34
N MET A 120 7.36 15.39 11.64
CA MET A 120 8.74 15.39 12.13
C MET A 120 9.42 16.76 11.98
N ALA A 121 9.19 17.43 10.85
CA ALA A 121 9.89 18.68 10.53
C ALA A 121 9.24 19.90 11.19
N THR A 122 7.96 19.83 11.55
CA THR A 122 7.21 20.99 12.04
C THR A 122 6.46 20.70 13.33
N ARG A 123 6.25 21.74 14.14
CA ARG A 123 5.35 21.71 15.32
C ARG A 123 4.12 22.59 15.10
N ILE A 124 3.75 22.80 13.85
CA ILE A 124 2.65 23.69 13.49
C ILE A 124 1.31 23.02 13.82
N PRO A 125 0.43 23.63 14.62
CA PRO A 125 -0.87 23.08 14.90
C PRO A 125 -1.75 23.12 13.64
N ILE A 126 -2.35 21.98 13.28
CA ILE A 126 -3.23 21.83 12.13
C ILE A 126 -4.68 21.56 12.55
N ARG A 127 -5.60 21.78 11.64
CA ARG A 127 -7.03 21.44 11.83
C ARG A 127 -7.23 19.97 11.44
N GLU A 128 -7.10 19.06 12.40
CA GLU A 128 -7.10 17.59 12.19
C GLU A 128 -8.30 17.10 11.37
N ARG A 129 -9.48 17.72 11.53
CA ARG A 129 -10.69 17.33 10.79
C ARG A 129 -10.55 17.42 9.26
N TRP A 130 -9.61 18.25 8.76
CA TRP A 130 -9.37 18.44 7.33
C TRP A 130 -8.25 17.56 6.77
N VAL A 131 -7.49 16.88 7.64
CA VAL A 131 -6.39 16.00 7.23
C VAL A 131 -6.86 14.89 6.27
N PRO A 132 -7.99 14.19 6.51
CA PRO A 132 -8.47 13.18 5.57
C PRO A 132 -8.76 13.76 4.17
N ALA A 133 -9.30 14.98 4.11
CA ALA A 133 -9.54 15.66 2.83
C ALA A 133 -8.23 15.96 2.10
N VAL A 134 -7.20 16.44 2.80
CA VAL A 134 -5.87 16.64 2.22
C VAL A 134 -5.29 15.34 1.67
N CYS A 135 -5.39 14.23 2.44
CA CYS A 135 -4.89 12.93 2.03
C CYS A 135 -5.61 12.33 0.80
N LEU A 136 -6.84 12.75 0.54
CA LEU A 136 -7.58 12.35 -0.67
C LEU A 136 -7.30 13.30 -1.85
N LEU A 137 -7.14 14.58 -1.60
CA LEU A 137 -6.92 15.59 -2.65
C LEU A 137 -5.48 15.58 -3.18
N ALA A 138 -4.49 15.28 -2.35
CA ALA A 138 -3.09 15.23 -2.78
C ALA A 138 -2.84 14.16 -3.85
N PRO A 139 -3.30 12.89 -3.71
CA PRO A 139 -3.22 11.91 -4.79
C PRO A 139 -3.96 12.34 -6.06
N ALA A 140 -5.14 12.95 -5.92
CA ALA A 140 -5.90 13.46 -7.06
C ALA A 140 -5.13 14.58 -7.81
N ALA A 141 -4.52 15.50 -7.08
CA ALA A 141 -3.66 16.54 -7.66
C ALA A 141 -2.44 15.95 -8.36
N SER A 142 -1.83 14.92 -7.77
CA SER A 142 -0.70 14.20 -8.36
C SER A 142 -1.09 13.46 -9.65
N ALA A 143 -2.29 12.86 -9.68
CA ALA A 143 -2.83 12.22 -10.87
C ALA A 143 -3.09 13.22 -12.00
N LEU A 144 -3.64 14.39 -11.67
CA LEU A 144 -3.83 15.48 -12.63
C LEU A 144 -2.49 16.00 -13.17
N LEU A 145 -1.50 16.19 -12.29
CA LEU A 145 -0.15 16.58 -12.71
C LEU A 145 0.46 15.56 -13.68
N GLN A 146 0.33 14.28 -13.37
CA GLN A 146 0.82 13.20 -14.23
C GLN A 146 0.17 13.25 -15.61
N GLU A 147 -1.15 13.42 -15.68
CA GLU A 147 -1.89 13.50 -16.93
C GLU A 147 -1.48 14.74 -17.76
N VAL A 148 -1.32 15.89 -17.11
CA VAL A 148 -0.88 17.12 -17.77
C VAL A 148 0.53 16.98 -18.32
N LEU A 149 1.47 16.47 -17.52
CA LEU A 149 2.85 16.26 -17.97
C LEU A 149 2.93 15.26 -19.12
N LEU A 150 2.19 14.17 -19.04
CA LEU A 150 2.15 13.16 -20.10
C LEU A 150 1.66 13.75 -21.42
N ARG A 151 0.62 14.60 -21.38
CA ARG A 151 0.07 15.25 -22.60
C ARG A 151 0.97 16.33 -23.18
N TRP A 152 1.68 17.10 -22.34
CA TRP A 152 2.47 18.23 -22.79
C TRP A 152 3.92 17.89 -23.16
N THR A 153 4.54 16.97 -22.44
CA THR A 153 5.95 16.63 -22.59
C THR A 153 6.19 15.18 -23.05
N GLY A 154 5.14 14.34 -23.05
CA GLY A 154 5.28 12.90 -23.29
C GLY A 154 5.97 12.16 -22.13
N TYR A 155 6.27 12.85 -21.01
CA TYR A 155 6.96 12.27 -19.86
C TYR A 155 5.96 11.59 -18.92
N ALA A 156 6.11 10.28 -18.76
CA ALA A 156 5.37 9.51 -17.76
C ALA A 156 6.12 9.56 -16.42
N ILE A 157 5.51 10.17 -15.40
CA ILE A 157 6.08 10.18 -14.03
C ILE A 157 6.15 8.73 -13.53
N GLY A 158 7.32 8.31 -13.10
CA GLY A 158 7.56 6.99 -12.51
C GLY A 158 7.44 7.03 -10.97
N PHE A 159 8.49 6.58 -10.31
CA PHE A 159 8.53 6.55 -8.82
C PHE A 159 8.52 7.94 -8.18
N GLU A 160 8.88 8.99 -8.89
CA GLU A 160 8.83 10.38 -8.43
C GLU A 160 7.41 10.82 -8.05
N LEU A 161 6.39 10.09 -8.51
CA LEU A 161 4.98 10.36 -8.16
C LEU A 161 4.77 10.41 -6.64
N ILE A 162 5.48 9.56 -5.89
CA ILE A 162 5.43 9.54 -4.41
C ILE A 162 5.89 10.89 -3.84
N LEU A 163 6.96 11.46 -4.40
CA LEU A 163 7.50 12.75 -3.93
C LEU A 163 6.57 13.92 -4.24
N TYR A 164 6.01 13.97 -5.44
CA TYR A 164 5.01 15.00 -5.80
C TYR A 164 3.78 14.90 -4.91
N ASN A 165 3.30 13.69 -4.66
CA ASN A 165 2.15 13.46 -3.81
C ASN A 165 2.44 13.85 -2.34
N ALA A 166 3.64 13.52 -1.82
CA ALA A 166 4.07 13.97 -0.49
C ALA A 166 4.16 15.49 -0.41
N LEU A 167 4.69 16.14 -1.45
CA LEU A 167 4.78 17.60 -1.54
C LEU A 167 3.38 18.26 -1.52
N PHE A 168 2.44 17.76 -2.32
CA PHE A 168 1.06 18.25 -2.31
C PHE A 168 0.39 18.04 -0.95
N THR A 169 0.68 16.94 -0.28
CA THR A 169 0.20 16.69 1.07
C THR A 169 0.76 17.72 2.05
N ILE A 170 2.05 18.00 2.02
CA ILE A 170 2.69 19.02 2.88
C ILE A 170 2.07 20.41 2.60
N ILE A 171 1.91 20.78 1.34
CA ILE A 171 1.26 22.06 0.95
C ILE A 171 -0.17 22.10 1.50
N GLY A 172 -0.95 21.05 1.32
CA GLY A 172 -2.30 20.94 1.87
C GLY A 172 -2.35 21.09 3.38
N LEU A 173 -1.40 20.48 4.11
CA LEU A 173 -1.28 20.62 5.57
C LEU A 173 -0.93 22.05 6.00
N LEU A 174 -0.08 22.76 5.25
CA LEU A 174 0.24 24.15 5.50
C LEU A 174 -0.99 25.06 5.29
N ILE A 175 -1.85 24.75 4.33
CA ILE A 175 -3.09 25.52 4.08
C ILE A 175 -4.09 25.37 5.25
N ILE A 176 -4.19 24.18 5.83
CA ILE A 176 -5.12 23.89 6.93
C ILE A 176 -4.56 24.20 8.32
N GLN A 177 -3.39 24.85 8.42
CA GLN A 177 -2.82 25.25 9.70
C GLN A 177 -3.83 26.09 10.53
N LYS A 178 -3.79 25.91 11.85
CA LYS A 178 -4.51 26.81 12.75
C LYS A 178 -3.77 28.15 12.74
N ARG A 179 -4.41 29.17 12.18
CA ARG A 179 -3.91 30.55 12.33
C ARG A 179 -3.99 30.90 13.82
N ASN A 180 -2.85 31.16 14.45
CA ASN A 180 -2.85 31.71 15.80
C ASN A 180 -3.56 33.05 15.73
N GLU A 181 -4.82 33.11 16.12
CA GLU A 181 -5.44 34.37 16.52
C GLU A 181 -4.72 34.81 17.79
N LYS A 182 -3.85 35.85 17.65
CA LYS A 182 -3.29 36.58 18.77
C LYS A 182 -4.39 37.46 19.38
#